data_77b40ecad46246e203a0b0ad9515ad3b
#
_entry.id   77b40ecad46246e203a0b0ad9515ad3b
#
_cell.length_a   1.000
_cell.length_b   1.000
_cell.length_c   1.000
_cell.angle_alpha   90.00
_cell.angle_beta   90.00
_cell.angle_gamma   90.00
#
_symmetry.space_group_name_H-M   'P 1'
#
loop_
_entity.id
_entity.type
_entity.pdbx_description
1 polymer ?
#
loop_
_entity_poly.entity_id
_entity_poly.type
_entity_poly.pdbx_seq_one_letter_code
_entity_poly.pdbx_strand_id
1 'polypeptide(L)'
;MIAVIFEVLPADGKWEKYLDIASALKPELNKIDGFISVERFQSLTDPKKVLSLSFWENEQSVAQWRNLQQHRNAQKAGRGFVFDDYRLRVASVIRDYGMNNRTEAPADSKIIHY
;
A
#
# COMPACT_ATOMS: atom_id res chain seq x y z
N MET A 1 -5.51 12.99 3.44
CA MET A 1 -4.59 11.83 3.32
C MET A 1 -5.36 10.62 2.82
N ILE A 2 -4.79 9.91 1.89
CA ILE A 2 -5.39 8.73 1.28
C ILE A 2 -4.58 7.50 1.69
N ALA A 3 -5.28 6.43 2.05
CA ALA A 3 -4.67 5.12 2.29
C ALA A 3 -5.01 4.19 1.14
N VAL A 4 -4.00 3.51 0.60
CA VAL A 4 -4.20 2.46 -0.40
C VAL A 4 -3.88 1.13 0.28
N ILE A 5 -4.89 0.28 0.32
CA ILE A 5 -4.85 -1.02 1.01
C ILE A 5 -4.86 -2.10 -0.07
N PHE A 6 -3.73 -2.72 -0.30
CA PHE A 6 -3.57 -3.72 -1.36
C PHE A 6 -3.29 -5.08 -0.71
N GLU A 7 -4.31 -5.93 -0.70
CA GLU A 7 -4.17 -7.32 -0.25
C GLU A 7 -3.87 -8.19 -1.47
N VAL A 8 -2.80 -8.96 -1.41
CA VAL A 8 -2.36 -9.75 -2.55
C VAL A 8 -2.03 -11.17 -2.14
N LEU A 9 -2.42 -12.12 -3.00
CA LEU A 9 -2.00 -13.52 -2.93
C LEU A 9 -1.07 -13.75 -4.10
N PRO A 10 0.25 -13.77 -3.90
CA PRO A 10 1.18 -14.14 -4.95
C PRO A 10 0.89 -15.57 -5.43
N ALA A 11 1.03 -15.81 -6.73
CA ALA A 11 0.86 -17.14 -7.28
C ALA A 11 1.90 -18.09 -6.72
N ASP A 12 1.61 -19.39 -6.74
CA ASP A 12 2.53 -20.42 -6.25
C ASP A 12 3.90 -20.26 -6.92
N GLY A 13 4.95 -20.25 -6.08
CA GLY A 13 6.32 -20.06 -6.52
C GLY A 13 6.68 -18.64 -6.95
N LYS A 14 5.77 -17.67 -6.76
CA LYS A 14 5.99 -16.27 -7.18
C LYS A 14 6.21 -15.31 -6.00
N TRP A 15 6.33 -15.81 -4.79
CA TRP A 15 6.53 -14.99 -3.58
C TRP A 15 7.74 -14.07 -3.71
N GLU A 16 8.90 -14.66 -4.02
CA GLU A 16 10.15 -13.90 -4.16
C GLU A 16 10.07 -12.91 -5.31
N LYS A 17 9.47 -13.33 -6.43
CA LYS A 17 9.30 -12.46 -7.60
C LYS A 17 8.44 -11.26 -7.28
N TYR A 18 7.37 -11.45 -6.51
CA TYR A 18 6.52 -10.34 -6.07
C TYR A 18 7.31 -9.35 -5.21
N LEU A 19 8.07 -9.85 -4.25
CA LEU A 19 8.87 -8.99 -3.37
C LEU A 19 9.96 -8.24 -4.15
N ASP A 20 10.59 -8.88 -5.12
CA ASP A 20 11.60 -8.26 -5.98
C ASP A 20 11.00 -7.12 -6.80
N ILE A 21 9.83 -7.36 -7.41
CA ILE A 21 9.11 -6.34 -8.18
C ILE A 21 8.74 -5.16 -7.27
N ALA A 22 8.23 -5.45 -6.10
CA ALA A 22 7.84 -4.44 -5.13
C ALA A 22 9.03 -3.58 -4.69
N SER A 23 10.17 -4.21 -4.45
CA SER A 23 11.40 -3.50 -4.09
C SER A 23 11.91 -2.63 -5.23
N ALA A 24 11.84 -3.12 -6.47
CA ALA A 24 12.27 -2.37 -7.64
C ALA A 24 11.40 -1.13 -7.89
N LEU A 25 10.14 -1.15 -7.47
CA LEU A 25 9.22 -0.03 -7.65
C LEU A 25 9.38 1.05 -6.58
N LYS A 26 10.01 0.76 -5.47
CA LYS A 26 10.14 1.70 -4.35
C LYS A 26 10.81 3.02 -4.73
N PRO A 27 11.92 3.05 -5.48
CA PRO A 27 12.52 4.32 -5.92
C PRO A 27 11.57 5.14 -6.80
N GLU A 28 10.71 4.49 -7.58
CA GLU A 28 9.74 5.17 -8.41
C GLU A 28 8.65 5.84 -7.57
N LEU A 29 8.21 5.18 -6.50
CA LEU A 29 7.25 5.75 -5.56
C LEU A 29 7.77 7.03 -4.93
N ASN A 30 9.03 7.04 -4.54
CA ASN A 30 9.64 8.19 -3.90
C ASN A 30 9.72 9.42 -4.80
N LYS A 31 9.59 9.24 -6.12
CA LYS A 31 9.60 10.35 -7.10
C LYS A 31 8.23 11.00 -7.28
N ILE A 32 7.17 10.37 -6.78
CA ILE A 32 5.82 10.89 -6.96
C ILE A 32 5.54 11.94 -5.88
N ASP A 33 5.18 13.13 -6.32
CA ASP A 33 4.77 14.19 -5.41
C ASP A 33 3.49 13.79 -4.68
N GLY A 34 3.51 13.87 -3.36
CA GLY A 34 2.39 13.48 -2.53
C GLY A 34 2.45 12.04 -2.01
N PHE A 35 3.44 11.25 -2.43
CA PHE A 35 3.67 9.95 -1.82
C PHE A 35 4.22 10.13 -0.40
N ILE A 36 3.66 9.43 0.58
CA ILE A 36 4.08 9.55 1.99
C ILE A 36 4.88 8.33 2.41
N SER A 37 4.30 7.13 2.32
CA SER A 37 4.97 5.92 2.80
C SER A 37 4.34 4.67 2.23
N VAL A 38 5.09 3.57 2.27
CA VAL A 38 4.60 2.24 1.98
C VAL A 38 5.28 1.23 2.90
N GLU A 39 4.48 0.29 3.37
CA GLU A 39 5.00 -0.82 4.17
C GLU A 39 4.21 -2.07 3.84
N ARG A 40 4.88 -3.21 3.88
CA ARG A 40 4.25 -4.51 3.60
C ARG A 40 4.20 -5.36 4.84
N PHE A 41 3.11 -6.11 4.96
CA PHE A 41 2.82 -6.95 6.12
C PHE A 41 2.41 -8.33 5.64
N GLN A 42 2.82 -9.34 6.35
CA GLN A 42 2.37 -10.70 6.10
C GLN A 42 1.21 -11.02 7.03
N SER A 43 0.15 -11.65 6.52
CA SER A 43 -0.98 -12.06 7.33
C SER A 43 -0.58 -13.13 8.32
N LEU A 44 -1.03 -12.99 9.57
CA LEU A 44 -0.78 -14.00 10.61
C LEU A 44 -1.70 -15.21 10.46
N THR A 45 -2.87 -15.03 9.85
CA THR A 45 -3.83 -16.13 9.66
C THR A 45 -3.67 -16.81 8.31
N ASP A 46 -3.14 -16.12 7.31
CA ASP A 46 -2.87 -16.68 5.99
C ASP A 46 -1.46 -16.26 5.55
N PRO A 47 -0.44 -17.08 5.82
CA PRO A 47 0.94 -16.70 5.52
C PRO A 47 1.24 -16.47 4.04
N LYS A 48 0.35 -16.88 3.14
CA LYS A 48 0.49 -16.63 1.70
C LYS A 48 0.04 -15.23 1.30
N LYS A 49 -0.68 -14.52 2.20
CA LYS A 49 -1.23 -13.21 1.90
C LYS A 49 -0.30 -12.10 2.39
N VAL A 50 -0.11 -11.11 1.52
CA VAL A 50 0.66 -9.90 1.82
C VAL A 50 -0.27 -8.69 1.74
N LEU A 51 -0.15 -7.79 2.70
CA LEU A 51 -0.79 -6.49 2.67
C LEU A 51 0.27 -5.44 2.34
N SER A 52 0.03 -4.66 1.29
CA SER A 52 0.79 -3.45 1.01
C SER A 52 -0.07 -2.27 1.44
N LEU A 53 0.41 -1.51 2.40
CA LEU A 53 -0.29 -0.33 2.92
C LEU A 53 0.51 0.90 2.58
N SER A 54 -0.07 1.80 1.79
CA SER A 54 0.58 3.03 1.39
C SER A 54 -0.27 4.24 1.73
N PHE A 55 0.39 5.35 2.02
CA PHE A 55 -0.26 6.62 2.34
C PHE A 55 0.16 7.70 1.37
N TRP A 56 -0.78 8.57 1.03
CA TRP A 56 -0.66 9.57 -0.03
C TRP A 56 -1.37 10.85 0.40
N GLU A 57 -0.87 11.99 -0.06
CA GLU A 57 -1.49 13.27 0.29
C GLU A 57 -2.87 13.43 -0.35
N ASN A 58 -3.04 12.94 -1.58
CA ASN A 58 -4.29 13.10 -2.33
C ASN A 58 -4.46 12.00 -3.38
N GLU A 59 -5.65 11.96 -4.01
CA GLU A 59 -5.94 10.98 -5.04
C GLU A 59 -5.18 11.20 -6.34
N GLN A 60 -4.76 12.42 -6.63
CA GLN A 60 -3.98 12.73 -7.84
C GLN A 60 -2.64 12.01 -7.80
N SER A 61 -2.01 11.97 -6.63
CA SER A 61 -0.75 11.25 -6.45
C SER A 61 -0.94 9.75 -6.67
N VAL A 62 -2.03 9.20 -6.15
CA VAL A 62 -2.39 7.79 -6.36
C VAL A 62 -2.62 7.51 -7.85
N ALA A 63 -3.28 8.43 -8.55
CA ALA A 63 -3.54 8.29 -9.98
C ALA A 63 -2.23 8.26 -10.80
N GLN A 64 -1.26 9.08 -10.45
CA GLN A 64 0.05 9.06 -11.09
C GLN A 64 0.73 7.71 -10.93
N TRP A 65 0.68 7.16 -9.72
CA TRP A 65 1.23 5.83 -9.43
C TRP A 65 0.51 4.74 -10.22
N ARG A 66 -0.81 4.77 -10.21
CA ARG A 66 -1.63 3.77 -10.94
C ARG A 66 -1.27 3.73 -12.42
N ASN A 67 -1.15 4.90 -13.04
CA ASN A 67 -0.82 4.99 -14.46
C ASN A 67 0.59 4.48 -14.74
N LEU A 68 1.54 4.80 -13.88
CA LEU A 68 2.90 4.29 -13.99
C LEU A 68 2.95 2.78 -13.81
N GLN A 69 2.21 2.25 -12.85
CA GLN A 69 2.14 0.82 -12.59
C GLN A 69 1.50 0.06 -13.74
N GLN A 70 0.43 0.59 -14.34
CA GLN A 70 -0.20 -0.01 -15.51
C GLN A 70 0.75 -0.09 -16.69
N HIS A 71 1.50 0.97 -16.92
CA HIS A 71 2.51 0.99 -17.98
C HIS A 71 3.58 -0.10 -17.77
N ARG A 72 4.07 -0.23 -16.54
CA ARG A 72 5.06 -1.25 -16.18
C ARG A 72 4.51 -2.66 -16.28
N ASN A 73 3.25 -2.86 -15.89
CA ASN A 73 2.60 -4.16 -16.01
C ASN A 73 2.44 -4.56 -17.47
N ALA A 74 2.12 -3.61 -18.33
CA ALA A 74 2.05 -3.86 -19.76
C ALA A 74 3.40 -4.30 -20.34
N GLN A 75 4.49 -3.68 -19.89
CA GLN A 75 5.85 -4.07 -20.31
C GLN A 75 6.22 -5.47 -19.85
N LYS A 76 5.64 -5.93 -18.74
CA LYS A 76 5.95 -7.24 -18.14
C LYS A 76 4.92 -8.31 -18.48
N ALA A 77 3.93 -8.01 -19.32
CA ALA A 77 2.85 -8.94 -19.67
C ALA A 77 3.34 -10.28 -20.19
N GLY A 78 4.52 -10.33 -20.81
CA GLY A 78 5.13 -11.57 -21.31
C GLY A 78 5.82 -12.42 -20.24
N ARG A 79 5.87 -11.98 -18.98
CA ARG A 79 6.61 -12.67 -17.91
C ARG A 79 5.72 -13.53 -17.01
N GLY A 80 4.43 -13.68 -17.35
CA GLY A 80 3.49 -14.50 -16.60
C GLY A 80 2.84 -13.79 -15.42
N PHE A 81 1.81 -14.40 -14.87
CA PHE A 81 1.04 -13.85 -13.77
C PHE A 81 1.80 -14.02 -12.45
N VAL A 82 1.98 -12.92 -11.72
CA VAL A 82 2.62 -12.91 -10.40
C VAL A 82 1.58 -13.08 -9.30
N PHE A 83 0.33 -12.67 -9.56
CA PHE A 83 -0.75 -12.70 -8.57
C PHE A 83 -1.73 -13.83 -8.86
N ASP A 84 -2.10 -14.55 -7.82
CA ASP A 84 -3.22 -15.49 -7.87
C ASP A 84 -4.53 -14.73 -7.65
N ASP A 85 -4.53 -13.76 -6.73
CA ASP A 85 -5.66 -12.90 -6.44
C ASP A 85 -5.18 -11.62 -5.79
N TYR A 86 -5.99 -10.56 -5.87
CA TYR A 86 -5.75 -9.34 -5.12
C TYR A 86 -7.05 -8.57 -4.88
N ARG A 87 -7.02 -7.73 -3.85
CA ARG A 87 -8.08 -6.76 -3.61
C ARG A 87 -7.44 -5.42 -3.22
N LEU A 88 -7.90 -4.38 -3.88
CA LEU A 88 -7.40 -3.04 -3.67
C LEU A 88 -8.51 -2.14 -3.16
N ARG A 89 -8.24 -1.43 -2.06
CA ARG A 89 -9.16 -0.43 -1.52
C ARG A 89 -8.42 0.89 -1.41
N VAL A 90 -9.10 1.96 -1.83
CA VAL A 90 -8.61 3.33 -1.66
C VAL A 90 -9.54 3.98 -0.66
N ALA A 91 -8.99 4.51 0.41
CA ALA A 91 -9.77 5.05 1.51
C ALA A 91 -9.25 6.41 1.93
N SER A 92 -10.16 7.27 2.34
CA SER A 92 -9.79 8.55 2.95
C SER A 92 -9.53 8.32 4.44
N VAL A 93 -8.40 8.84 4.93
CA VAL A 93 -8.05 8.77 6.35
C VAL A 93 -8.80 9.89 7.08
N ILE A 94 -9.75 9.50 7.90
CA ILE A 94 -10.57 10.45 8.65
C ILE A 94 -9.79 11.05 9.81
N ARG A 95 -9.03 10.22 10.53
CA ARG A 95 -8.18 10.63 11.64
C ARG A 95 -6.92 9.82 11.65
N ASP A 96 -5.83 10.46 12.02
CA ASP A 96 -4.53 9.83 12.17
C ASP A 96 -3.92 10.32 13.48
N TYR A 97 -3.87 9.46 14.47
CA TYR A 97 -3.31 9.80 15.78
C TYR A 97 -2.68 8.57 16.40
N GLY A 98 -1.76 8.82 17.32
CA GLY A 98 -1.06 7.75 18.01
C GLY A 98 -1.00 8.00 19.51
N MET A 99 -0.23 7.21 20.20
CA MET A 99 -0.05 7.34 21.65
C MET A 99 0.53 8.71 22.01
N ASN A 100 1.49 9.21 21.24
CA ASN A 100 2.24 10.43 21.53
C ASN A 100 1.81 11.63 20.70
N ASN A 101 1.19 11.40 19.54
CA ASN A 101 0.62 12.45 18.70
C ASN A 101 -0.89 12.32 18.69
N ARG A 102 -1.54 13.17 19.50
CA ARG A 102 -2.97 13.04 19.75
C ARG A 102 -3.79 14.22 19.19
N THR A 103 -3.20 14.95 18.26
CA THR A 103 -3.83 16.15 17.69
C THR A 103 -5.19 15.84 17.07
N GLU A 104 -5.31 14.74 16.34
CA GLU A 104 -6.54 14.35 15.66
C GLU A 104 -7.40 13.37 16.48
N ALA A 105 -6.99 13.04 17.69
CA ALA A 105 -7.77 12.12 18.52
C ALA A 105 -9.16 12.71 18.81
N PRO A 106 -10.22 11.88 18.80
CA PRO A 106 -11.56 12.36 19.19
C PRO A 106 -11.57 12.91 20.60
N ALA A 107 -12.50 13.83 20.86
CA ALA A 107 -12.58 14.46 22.17
C ALA A 107 -12.74 13.46 23.31
N ASP A 108 -13.54 12.41 23.10
CA ASP A 108 -13.74 11.36 24.10
C ASP A 108 -12.45 10.56 24.35
N SER A 109 -11.63 10.36 23.33
CA SER A 109 -10.34 9.67 23.47
C SER A 109 -9.26 10.57 24.07
N LYS A 110 -9.37 11.89 23.95
CA LYS A 110 -8.43 12.82 24.56
C LYS A 110 -8.58 12.90 26.08
N ILE A 111 -9.76 12.62 26.59
CA ILE A 111 -10.06 12.63 28.02
C ILE A 111 -9.48 11.40 28.72
N ILE A 112 -9.41 10.29 28.02
CA ILE A 112 -8.87 9.03 28.55
C ILE A 112 -7.36 9.02 28.33
N HIS A 113 -6.62 8.87 29.40
CA HIS A 113 -5.16 8.80 29.35
C HIS A 113 -4.72 7.35 29.15
N TYR A 114 -3.99 7.12 28.12
CA TYR A 114 -3.38 5.82 27.84
C TYR A 114 -1.88 5.89 28.11
#